data_4e9e249ad01ec107bd84098621b0406d
#
_entry.id   4e9e249ad01ec107bd84098621b0406d
#
_cell.length_a   1.000
_cell.length_b   1.000
_cell.length_c   1.000
_cell.angle_alpha   90.00
_cell.angle_beta   90.00
_cell.angle_gamma   90.00
#
_symmetry.space_group_name_H-M   'P 1'
#
loop_
_entity.id
_entity.type
_entity.pdbx_description
1 polymer ?
#
loop_
_entity_poly.entity_id
_entity_poly.type
_entity_poly.pdbx_seq_one_letter_code
_entity_poly.pdbx_strand_id
1 'polypeptide(L)'
;MKSFKPLFLSALLTSLLFSCGSTAIISTPIENIDSSPLKTAELTVAEKQNWGHLDLLKDTIPGMSVDRTYAEIIKTKKGKKVIVAVVDSGIDIDHEDLNEVIWTNKGEIPNNGIDDDKNGYVDDVHGWNFLGDGYDEQLEYVRILASGDTSNPEYEKAKAEYEKEYQLWSGRKTQYDQIYQRIKSADEALSNHLNKKDYTKEDVQGIKTDNQEVTQAVQMMNYMYSNGLDSIKDAYKEIEGALESINDKLNYHLNKDFKGRINGDNPDDMSTKYYGNGNVKPVKKSESHGTHVAGIIAAE
;
A
#
# COMPACT_ATOMS: atom_id res chain seq x y z
N MET A 1 49.15 56.53 27.83
CA MET A 1 48.68 55.25 27.24
C MET A 1 47.18 55.33 27.15
N LYS A 2 46.65 55.58 25.95
CA LYS A 2 45.19 55.71 25.69
C LYS A 2 44.63 54.38 25.34
N SER A 3 43.59 53.90 26.10
CA SER A 3 42.92 52.65 25.90
C SER A 3 41.91 52.76 24.74
N PHE A 4 42.16 52.03 23.67
CA PHE A 4 41.25 51.88 22.52
C PHE A 4 40.75 50.43 22.53
N LYS A 5 39.73 50.06 23.31
CA LYS A 5 39.19 48.70 23.30
C LYS A 5 37.71 48.48 23.67
N PRO A 6 36.77 49.36 23.45
CA PRO A 6 35.39 48.84 23.50
C PRO A 6 34.61 48.93 22.16
N LEU A 7 35.16 49.61 21.12
CA LEU A 7 34.35 49.80 19.89
C LEU A 7 34.35 48.57 18.94
N PHE A 8 35.37 47.67 19.01
CA PHE A 8 35.44 46.50 18.14
C PHE A 8 34.56 45.32 18.61
N LEU A 9 34.26 45.26 19.91
CA LEU A 9 33.44 44.20 20.48
C LEU A 9 31.95 44.43 20.22
N SER A 10 31.54 45.66 20.04
CA SER A 10 30.14 46.04 19.77
C SER A 10 29.73 45.82 18.32
N ALA A 11 30.68 45.91 17.36
CA ALA A 11 30.42 45.65 15.94
C ALA A 11 30.35 44.15 15.60
N LEU A 12 31.00 43.29 16.41
CA LEU A 12 30.94 41.84 16.21
C LEU A 12 29.67 41.20 16.79
N LEU A 13 29.02 41.85 17.78
CA LEU A 13 27.78 41.35 18.38
C LEU A 13 26.55 41.72 17.56
N THR A 14 26.61 42.80 16.74
CA THR A 14 25.49 43.22 15.89
C THR A 14 25.42 42.42 14.57
N SER A 15 26.49 41.76 14.13
CA SER A 15 26.49 40.94 12.94
C SER A 15 25.92 39.52 13.14
N LEU A 16 25.68 39.10 14.38
CA LEU A 16 25.06 37.80 14.70
C LEU A 16 23.52 37.83 14.79
N LEU A 17 22.91 38.99 14.62
CA LEU A 17 21.44 39.14 14.66
C LEU A 17 20.79 39.14 13.28
N PHE A 18 21.55 39.00 12.20
CA PHE A 18 21.00 38.73 10.86
C PHE A 18 20.97 37.22 10.58
N SER A 19 20.44 36.47 11.57
CA SER A 19 20.10 35.08 11.34
C SER A 19 18.76 35.01 10.59
N CYS A 20 18.84 34.54 9.36
CA CYS A 20 17.80 33.89 8.59
C CYS A 20 16.35 34.29 8.93
N GLY A 21 15.92 35.37 8.38
CA GLY A 21 14.50 35.55 8.12
C GLY A 21 14.06 34.50 7.08
N SER A 22 13.79 33.28 7.47
CA SER A 22 12.91 32.43 6.69
C SER A 22 11.62 33.22 6.57
N THR A 23 11.23 33.60 5.36
CA THR A 23 9.88 34.06 5.10
C THR A 23 8.98 32.90 5.52
N ALA A 24 8.44 32.96 6.75
CA ALA A 24 7.42 32.06 7.19
C ALA A 24 6.30 32.16 6.14
N ILE A 25 6.05 31.08 5.44
CA ILE A 25 4.85 30.97 4.62
C ILE A 25 3.71 30.97 5.66
N ILE A 26 3.10 32.14 5.86
CA ILE A 26 1.91 32.24 6.70
C ILE A 26 0.79 31.62 5.86
N SER A 27 0.54 30.33 6.08
CA SER A 27 -0.69 29.71 5.62
C SER A 27 -1.81 30.25 6.52
N THR A 28 -2.71 31.06 5.96
CA THR A 28 -3.96 31.40 6.64
C THR A 28 -4.86 30.18 6.55
N PRO A 29 -5.25 29.58 7.70
CA PRO A 29 -6.25 28.52 7.68
C PRO A 29 -7.53 29.01 7.01
N ILE A 30 -8.28 28.11 6.37
CA ILE A 30 -9.62 28.44 5.86
C ILE A 30 -10.49 28.73 7.09
N GLU A 31 -10.90 29.98 7.26
CA GLU A 31 -11.87 30.36 8.30
C GLU A 31 -13.23 29.78 7.89
N ASN A 32 -13.94 29.17 8.85
CA ASN A 32 -15.28 28.60 8.68
C ASN A 32 -15.37 27.47 7.61
N ILE A 33 -14.48 26.51 7.67
CA ILE A 33 -14.48 25.34 6.78
C ILE A 33 -15.85 24.61 6.77
N ASP A 34 -16.56 24.62 7.91
CA ASP A 34 -17.88 23.98 8.05
C ASP A 34 -18.99 24.72 7.28
N SER A 35 -18.75 25.96 6.88
CA SER A 35 -19.69 26.74 6.07
C SER A 35 -19.40 26.70 4.58
N SER A 36 -18.29 26.05 4.18
CA SER A 36 -17.92 25.93 2.77
C SER A 36 -18.84 24.93 2.07
N PRO A 37 -19.46 25.30 0.93
CA PRO A 37 -20.33 24.38 0.23
C PRO A 37 -19.54 23.21 -0.33
N LEU A 38 -20.04 21.99 -0.11
CA LEU A 38 -19.53 20.78 -0.74
C LEU A 38 -20.35 20.48 -1.99
N LYS A 39 -19.70 19.91 -2.99
CA LYS A 39 -20.39 19.38 -4.17
C LYS A 39 -21.36 18.28 -3.75
N THR A 40 -22.63 18.44 -4.08
CA THR A 40 -23.70 17.46 -3.77
C THR A 40 -24.03 16.54 -4.95
N ALA A 41 -23.65 16.92 -6.17
CA ALA A 41 -23.80 16.10 -7.35
C ALA A 41 -22.67 15.05 -7.42
N GLU A 42 -22.89 13.95 -8.14
CA GLU A 42 -21.82 12.98 -8.41
C GLU A 42 -20.63 13.65 -9.09
N LEU A 43 -19.44 13.19 -8.74
CA LEU A 43 -18.20 13.63 -9.39
C LEU A 43 -18.19 13.12 -10.83
N THR A 44 -17.81 13.97 -11.75
CA THR A 44 -17.50 13.58 -13.14
C THR A 44 -16.27 12.66 -13.16
N VAL A 45 -16.03 11.99 -14.26
CA VAL A 45 -14.84 11.12 -14.44
C VAL A 45 -13.55 11.92 -14.22
N ALA A 46 -13.45 13.11 -14.80
CA ALA A 46 -12.28 13.98 -14.63
C ALA A 46 -12.07 14.41 -13.18
N GLU A 47 -13.13 14.73 -12.44
CA GLU A 47 -13.03 15.07 -11.04
C GLU A 47 -12.63 13.86 -10.17
N LYS A 48 -13.12 12.65 -10.49
CA LYS A 48 -12.71 11.41 -9.81
C LYS A 48 -11.23 11.11 -10.04
N GLN A 49 -10.71 11.41 -11.21
CA GLN A 49 -9.29 11.21 -11.55
C GLN A 49 -8.38 12.27 -10.94
N ASN A 50 -8.86 13.51 -10.76
CA ASN A 50 -8.07 14.64 -10.30
C ASN A 50 -8.49 15.23 -8.95
N TRP A 51 -9.38 14.57 -8.19
CA TRP A 51 -9.95 15.14 -6.96
C TRP A 51 -8.91 15.62 -5.94
N GLY A 52 -7.79 14.91 -5.86
CA GLY A 52 -6.70 15.25 -4.94
C GLY A 52 -6.07 16.63 -5.23
N HIS A 53 -6.08 17.09 -6.47
CA HIS A 53 -5.52 18.38 -6.88
C HIS A 53 -6.51 19.55 -6.72
N LEU A 54 -7.81 19.26 -6.60
CA LEU A 54 -8.86 20.25 -6.54
C LEU A 54 -8.89 21.01 -5.19
N ASP A 55 -9.64 22.10 -5.14
CA ASP A 55 -9.69 23.03 -4.01
C ASP A 55 -11.12 23.13 -3.45
N LEU A 56 -11.25 23.07 -2.13
CA LEU A 56 -12.56 23.15 -1.47
C LEU A 56 -13.32 24.45 -1.79
N LEU A 57 -12.63 25.59 -1.79
CA LEU A 57 -13.28 26.89 -2.00
C LEU A 57 -13.57 27.18 -3.47
N LYS A 58 -12.69 26.70 -4.37
CA LYS A 58 -12.78 26.98 -5.80
C LYS A 58 -13.65 25.96 -6.51
N ASP A 59 -13.47 24.69 -6.16
CA ASP A 59 -14.06 23.55 -6.88
C ASP A 59 -15.16 22.86 -6.08
N THR A 60 -15.37 23.26 -4.82
CA THR A 60 -16.29 22.64 -3.86
C THR A 60 -15.97 21.17 -3.54
N ILE A 61 -14.74 20.73 -3.85
CA ILE A 61 -14.22 19.39 -3.64
C ILE A 61 -13.03 19.47 -2.67
N PRO A 62 -13.03 18.72 -1.55
CA PRO A 62 -12.01 18.82 -0.51
C PRO A 62 -10.73 18.06 -0.89
N GLY A 63 -10.03 18.52 -1.93
CA GLY A 63 -8.71 18.08 -2.32
C GLY A 63 -7.61 18.81 -1.57
N MET A 64 -6.36 18.69 -2.05
CA MET A 64 -5.17 19.29 -1.45
C MET A 64 -4.82 20.67 -2.02
N SER A 65 -5.66 21.25 -2.88
CA SER A 65 -5.47 22.55 -3.52
C SER A 65 -4.17 22.66 -4.34
N VAL A 66 -3.72 21.57 -4.93
CA VAL A 66 -2.45 21.50 -5.69
C VAL A 66 -2.50 22.44 -6.90
N ASP A 67 -3.55 22.35 -7.73
CA ASP A 67 -3.72 23.20 -8.92
C ASP A 67 -3.73 24.68 -8.56
N ARG A 68 -4.42 25.03 -7.50
CA ARG A 68 -4.46 26.39 -6.97
C ARG A 68 -3.09 26.86 -6.49
N THR A 69 -2.34 25.99 -5.82
CA THR A 69 -0.99 26.28 -5.34
C THR A 69 -0.05 26.58 -6.51
N TYR A 70 -0.11 25.78 -7.57
CA TYR A 70 0.68 26.04 -8.79
C TYR A 70 0.29 27.36 -9.46
N ALA A 71 -1.03 27.61 -9.59
CA ALA A 71 -1.53 28.81 -10.26
C ALA A 71 -1.23 30.12 -9.48
N GLU A 72 -1.38 30.12 -8.16
CA GLU A 72 -1.37 31.35 -7.36
C GLU A 72 -0.04 31.59 -6.62
N ILE A 73 0.64 30.51 -6.16
CA ILE A 73 1.84 30.61 -5.32
C ILE A 73 3.12 30.30 -6.10
N ILE A 74 3.18 29.15 -6.75
CA ILE A 74 4.38 28.71 -7.50
C ILE A 74 4.54 29.52 -8.78
N LYS A 75 3.48 29.61 -9.57
CA LYS A 75 3.46 30.37 -10.84
C LYS A 75 4.62 29.93 -11.75
N THR A 76 5.52 30.87 -12.06
CA THR A 76 6.69 30.64 -12.93
C THR A 76 7.98 30.30 -12.15
N LYS A 77 7.89 30.12 -10.83
CA LYS A 77 9.07 29.77 -10.02
C LYS A 77 9.56 28.37 -10.40
N LYS A 78 10.85 28.27 -10.67
CA LYS A 78 11.48 26.95 -10.89
C LYS A 78 11.77 26.27 -9.56
N GLY A 79 11.35 25.04 -9.42
CA GLY A 79 11.72 24.18 -8.30
C GLY A 79 13.16 23.71 -8.35
N LYS A 80 13.65 23.17 -7.26
CA LYS A 80 14.88 22.36 -7.24
C LYS A 80 14.47 20.90 -7.28
N LYS A 81 15.21 20.07 -8.02
CA LYS A 81 15.00 18.63 -8.02
C LYS A 81 15.31 18.07 -6.63
N VAL A 82 14.37 17.31 -6.08
CA VAL A 82 14.47 16.63 -4.79
C VAL A 82 14.30 15.15 -5.06
N ILE A 83 15.14 14.32 -4.43
CA ILE A 83 14.96 12.86 -4.43
C ILE A 83 14.12 12.49 -3.22
N VAL A 84 13.04 11.75 -3.45
CA VAL A 84 12.14 11.25 -2.42
C VAL A 84 12.25 9.72 -2.41
N ALA A 85 12.56 9.15 -1.25
CA ALA A 85 12.53 7.70 -1.06
C ALA A 85 11.12 7.26 -0.63
N VAL A 86 10.58 6.28 -1.32
CA VAL A 86 9.34 5.58 -0.96
C VAL A 86 9.74 4.22 -0.40
N VAL A 87 9.52 3.99 0.89
CA VAL A 87 9.78 2.71 1.56
C VAL A 87 8.44 2.01 1.70
N ASP A 88 8.19 1.06 0.80
CA ASP A 88 6.87 0.43 0.62
C ASP A 88 7.01 -0.99 0.07
N SER A 89 5.93 -1.59 -0.43
CA SER A 89 5.86 -2.94 -1.01
C SER A 89 6.47 -3.07 -2.42
N GLY A 90 7.10 -2.02 -2.93
CA GLY A 90 7.66 -1.94 -4.27
C GLY A 90 6.96 -0.88 -5.12
N ILE A 91 7.62 -0.48 -6.21
CA ILE A 91 7.11 0.50 -7.17
C ILE A 91 7.20 -0.11 -8.57
N ASP A 92 6.12 -0.01 -9.34
CA ASP A 92 6.16 -0.28 -10.78
C ASP A 92 6.94 0.83 -11.49
N ILE A 93 8.24 0.66 -11.58
CA ILE A 93 9.16 1.63 -12.18
C ILE A 93 9.00 1.74 -13.71
N ASP A 94 8.23 0.86 -14.32
CA ASP A 94 7.91 0.91 -15.77
C ASP A 94 6.54 1.57 -16.03
N HIS A 95 5.84 2.03 -14.99
CA HIS A 95 4.56 2.71 -15.14
C HIS A 95 4.70 3.96 -16.01
N GLU A 96 3.78 4.16 -16.96
CA GLU A 96 3.84 5.23 -17.95
C GLU A 96 3.93 6.64 -17.33
N ASP A 97 3.26 6.85 -16.19
CA ASP A 97 3.26 8.13 -15.48
C ASP A 97 4.45 8.30 -14.51
N LEU A 98 5.32 7.30 -14.36
CA LEU A 98 6.44 7.33 -13.42
C LEU A 98 7.81 7.20 -14.08
N ASN A 99 7.90 6.64 -15.27
CA ASN A 99 9.17 6.26 -15.91
C ASN A 99 10.15 7.43 -16.10
N GLU A 100 9.65 8.65 -16.27
CA GLU A 100 10.50 9.86 -16.44
C GLU A 100 10.95 10.46 -15.10
N VAL A 101 10.30 10.11 -13.99
CA VAL A 101 10.58 10.67 -12.67
C VAL A 101 11.30 9.69 -11.73
N ILE A 102 11.39 8.41 -12.10
CA ILE A 102 12.12 7.40 -11.32
C ILE A 102 13.59 7.77 -11.21
N TRP A 103 14.09 7.80 -9.97
CA TRP A 103 15.50 8.01 -9.72
C TRP A 103 16.35 6.84 -10.23
N THR A 104 17.50 7.19 -10.79
CA THR A 104 18.48 6.21 -11.25
C THR A 104 19.82 6.47 -10.60
N ASN A 105 20.40 5.45 -9.98
CA ASN A 105 21.78 5.47 -9.51
C ASN A 105 22.74 5.48 -10.70
N LYS A 106 23.39 6.63 -10.92
CA LYS A 106 24.33 6.80 -12.03
C LYS A 106 25.69 6.17 -11.76
N GLY A 107 25.93 5.72 -10.53
CA GLY A 107 27.12 5.00 -10.14
C GLY A 107 27.10 3.53 -10.56
N GLU A 108 25.93 3.00 -10.87
CA GLU A 108 25.70 1.60 -11.21
C GLU A 108 25.58 1.35 -12.72
N ILE A 109 26.11 0.21 -13.16
CA ILE A 109 25.90 -0.35 -14.50
C ILE A 109 24.86 -1.47 -14.37
N PRO A 110 23.63 -1.28 -14.89
CA PRO A 110 22.53 -2.22 -14.63
C PRO A 110 22.82 -3.66 -15.02
N ASN A 111 22.46 -4.59 -14.14
CA ASN A 111 22.49 -6.04 -14.35
C ASN A 111 23.89 -6.63 -14.65
N ASN A 112 24.94 -6.03 -14.14
CA ASN A 112 26.30 -6.58 -14.30
C ASN A 112 26.74 -7.45 -13.10
N GLY A 113 25.97 -7.46 -11.98
CA GLY A 113 26.27 -8.24 -10.79
C GLY A 113 27.43 -7.68 -9.95
N ILE A 114 27.76 -6.41 -10.15
CA ILE A 114 28.85 -5.71 -9.47
C ILE A 114 28.30 -4.47 -8.79
N ASP A 115 28.77 -4.20 -7.57
CA ASP A 115 28.58 -2.94 -6.86
C ASP A 115 29.62 -1.95 -7.41
N ASP A 116 29.25 -1.20 -8.48
CA ASP A 116 30.18 -0.33 -9.22
C ASP A 116 30.55 0.92 -8.41
N ASP A 117 29.63 1.46 -7.61
CA ASP A 117 29.85 2.66 -6.80
C ASP A 117 30.38 2.34 -5.39
N LYS A 118 30.46 1.07 -5.05
CA LYS A 118 31.02 0.54 -3.79
C LYS A 118 30.29 1.04 -2.56
N ASN A 119 28.97 1.15 -2.66
CA ASN A 119 28.09 1.54 -1.55
C ASN A 119 27.65 0.33 -0.70
N GLY A 120 27.90 -0.90 -1.16
CA GLY A 120 27.55 -2.17 -0.52
C GLY A 120 26.28 -2.83 -1.10
N TYR A 121 25.67 -2.26 -2.14
CA TYR A 121 24.43 -2.73 -2.74
C TYR A 121 24.64 -2.98 -4.22
N VAL A 122 24.64 -4.25 -4.63
CA VAL A 122 24.88 -4.69 -6.01
C VAL A 122 23.67 -4.36 -6.90
N ASP A 123 23.90 -3.67 -8.01
CA ASP A 123 22.84 -3.30 -8.98
C ASP A 123 21.67 -2.51 -8.35
N ASP A 124 21.91 -1.62 -7.39
CA ASP A 124 20.89 -0.79 -6.74
C ASP A 124 20.41 0.40 -7.62
N VAL A 125 20.16 0.11 -8.88
CA VAL A 125 19.89 1.09 -9.95
C VAL A 125 18.73 2.03 -9.63
N HIS A 126 17.68 1.54 -9.00
CA HIS A 126 16.48 2.32 -8.65
C HIS A 126 16.14 2.30 -7.16
N GLY A 127 17.00 1.71 -6.34
CA GLY A 127 16.81 1.53 -4.92
C GLY A 127 17.07 0.09 -4.50
N TRP A 128 16.47 -0.35 -3.39
CA TRP A 128 16.80 -1.63 -2.80
C TRP A 128 15.59 -2.37 -2.26
N ASN A 129 15.53 -3.67 -2.51
CA ASN A 129 14.55 -4.59 -1.95
C ASN A 129 15.17 -5.35 -0.77
N PHE A 130 14.82 -4.97 0.43
CA PHE A 130 15.31 -5.59 1.67
C PHE A 130 14.77 -7.00 1.92
N LEU A 131 13.67 -7.38 1.29
CA LEU A 131 13.14 -8.74 1.36
C LEU A 131 13.84 -9.68 0.37
N GLY A 132 14.48 -9.14 -0.67
CA GLY A 132 15.12 -9.93 -1.72
C GLY A 132 14.11 -10.86 -2.39
N ASP A 133 14.48 -12.13 -2.50
CA ASP A 133 13.60 -13.17 -3.05
C ASP A 133 12.67 -13.79 -1.98
N GLY A 134 12.79 -13.37 -0.73
CA GLY A 134 11.92 -13.79 0.38
C GLY A 134 10.68 -12.92 0.45
N TYR A 135 9.61 -13.35 -0.20
CA TYR A 135 8.37 -12.59 -0.29
C TYR A 135 7.53 -12.65 0.99
N ASP A 136 7.42 -13.83 1.55
CA ASP A 136 6.61 -14.07 2.75
C ASP A 136 7.47 -13.99 4.01
N GLU A 137 6.90 -13.49 5.12
CA GLU A 137 7.63 -13.33 6.37
C GLU A 137 6.73 -13.63 7.59
N GLN A 138 7.37 -14.06 8.65
CA GLN A 138 6.77 -14.25 9.97
C GLN A 138 6.58 -12.91 10.68
N LEU A 139 5.48 -12.72 11.39
CA LEU A 139 5.33 -11.55 12.26
C LEU A 139 6.25 -11.66 13.48
N GLU A 140 6.74 -10.53 13.97
CA GLU A 140 7.75 -10.50 15.03
C GLU A 140 7.30 -11.23 16.31
N TYR A 141 6.05 -11.06 16.75
CA TYR A 141 5.54 -11.79 17.92
C TYR A 141 5.47 -13.31 17.69
N VAL A 142 5.29 -13.75 16.43
CA VAL A 142 5.33 -15.18 16.07
C VAL A 142 6.77 -15.69 16.10
N ARG A 143 7.74 -14.88 15.64
CA ARG A 143 9.17 -15.18 15.71
C ARG A 143 9.65 -15.32 17.15
N ILE A 144 9.21 -14.44 18.06
CA ILE A 144 9.50 -14.53 19.49
C ILE A 144 9.00 -15.89 20.06
N LEU A 145 7.79 -16.32 19.69
CA LEU A 145 7.27 -17.62 20.15
C LEU A 145 8.02 -18.79 19.53
N ALA A 146 8.37 -18.69 18.24
CA ALA A 146 9.10 -19.73 17.52
C ALA A 146 10.53 -19.97 18.08
N SER A 147 11.13 -18.96 18.69
CA SER A 147 12.42 -19.10 19.39
C SER A 147 12.36 -20.01 20.61
N GLY A 148 11.17 -20.16 21.23
CA GLY A 148 10.98 -20.93 22.47
C GLY A 148 11.63 -20.29 23.72
N ASP A 149 12.19 -19.09 23.62
CA ASP A 149 12.83 -18.38 24.73
C ASP A 149 11.78 -17.73 25.64
N THR A 150 11.34 -18.46 26.66
CA THR A 150 10.38 -17.98 27.67
C THR A 150 10.96 -16.92 28.61
N SER A 151 12.28 -16.66 28.56
CA SER A 151 12.91 -15.60 29.33
C SER A 151 12.81 -14.23 28.65
N ASN A 152 12.43 -14.18 27.39
CA ASN A 152 12.19 -12.94 26.65
C ASN A 152 11.07 -12.12 27.32
N PRO A 153 11.28 -10.86 27.70
CA PRO A 153 10.28 -10.04 28.40
C PRO A 153 8.97 -9.83 27.61
N GLU A 154 9.00 -9.97 26.29
CA GLU A 154 7.81 -9.84 25.44
C GLU A 154 7.10 -11.19 25.19
N TYR A 155 7.62 -12.33 25.69
CA TYR A 155 7.11 -13.66 25.34
C TYR A 155 5.61 -13.85 25.67
N GLU A 156 5.19 -13.47 26.87
CA GLU A 156 3.79 -13.63 27.28
C GLU A 156 2.83 -12.72 26.49
N LYS A 157 3.26 -11.53 26.17
CA LYS A 157 2.50 -10.59 25.31
C LYS A 157 2.42 -11.11 23.88
N ALA A 158 3.52 -11.58 23.34
CA ALA A 158 3.59 -12.21 22.02
C ALA A 158 2.65 -13.42 21.93
N LYS A 159 2.62 -14.26 23.00
CA LYS A 159 1.74 -15.43 23.10
C LYS A 159 0.27 -15.03 23.08
N ALA A 160 -0.12 -14.05 23.89
CA ALA A 160 -1.50 -13.57 23.94
C ALA A 160 -1.98 -13.00 22.59
N GLU A 161 -1.12 -12.22 21.90
CA GLU A 161 -1.44 -11.68 20.59
C GLU A 161 -1.53 -12.78 19.53
N TYR A 162 -0.61 -13.74 19.55
CA TYR A 162 -0.64 -14.88 18.65
C TYR A 162 -1.93 -15.72 18.81
N GLU A 163 -2.29 -16.09 20.04
CA GLU A 163 -3.48 -16.91 20.32
C GLU A 163 -4.75 -16.22 19.81
N LYS A 164 -4.88 -14.91 20.05
CA LYS A 164 -6.00 -14.09 19.58
C LYS A 164 -6.07 -14.06 18.04
N GLU A 165 -4.96 -13.71 17.39
CA GLU A 165 -4.90 -13.58 15.93
C GLU A 165 -5.07 -14.93 15.23
N TYR A 166 -4.43 -15.99 15.74
CA TYR A 166 -4.56 -17.32 15.16
C TYR A 166 -6.00 -17.86 15.26
N GLN A 167 -6.66 -17.65 16.40
CA GLN A 167 -8.06 -18.01 16.56
C GLN A 167 -8.96 -17.24 15.58
N LEU A 168 -8.73 -15.92 15.44
CA LEU A 168 -9.49 -15.08 14.52
C LEU A 168 -9.35 -15.58 13.07
N TRP A 169 -8.12 -15.76 12.61
CA TRP A 169 -7.86 -16.12 11.20
C TRP A 169 -8.26 -17.57 10.89
N SER A 170 -8.07 -18.51 11.83
CA SER A 170 -8.55 -19.88 11.68
C SER A 170 -10.08 -19.95 11.61
N GLY A 171 -10.77 -19.14 12.42
CA GLY A 171 -12.21 -18.99 12.35
C GLY A 171 -12.69 -18.41 11.01
N ARG A 172 -12.02 -17.35 10.51
CA ARG A 172 -12.28 -16.80 9.18
C ARG A 172 -12.07 -17.85 8.09
N LYS A 173 -10.96 -18.58 8.14
CA LYS A 173 -10.70 -19.65 7.16
C LYS A 173 -11.87 -20.63 7.09
N THR A 174 -12.31 -21.13 8.25
CA THR A 174 -13.43 -22.06 8.31
C THR A 174 -14.71 -21.47 7.70
N GLN A 175 -15.00 -20.20 8.00
CA GLN A 175 -16.18 -19.51 7.46
C GLN A 175 -16.08 -19.35 5.93
N TYR A 176 -14.93 -18.92 5.41
CA TYR A 176 -14.74 -18.68 3.98
C TYR A 176 -14.69 -19.99 3.19
N ASP A 177 -14.09 -21.06 3.74
CA ASP A 177 -14.15 -22.40 3.15
C ASP A 177 -15.61 -22.88 3.01
N GLN A 178 -16.45 -22.65 4.02
CA GLN A 178 -17.88 -22.97 3.94
C GLN A 178 -18.62 -22.15 2.88
N ILE A 179 -18.32 -20.86 2.76
CA ILE A 179 -18.91 -19.99 1.72
C ILE A 179 -18.49 -20.50 0.34
N TYR A 180 -17.20 -20.79 0.14
CA TYR A 180 -16.68 -21.35 -1.11
C TYR A 180 -17.41 -22.63 -1.51
N GLN A 181 -17.57 -23.58 -0.58
CA GLN A 181 -18.30 -24.80 -0.86
C GLN A 181 -19.77 -24.57 -1.21
N ARG A 182 -20.43 -23.61 -0.59
CA ARG A 182 -21.81 -23.23 -0.94
C ARG A 182 -21.89 -22.62 -2.33
N ILE A 183 -20.97 -21.72 -2.69
CA ILE A 183 -20.87 -21.14 -4.04
C ILE A 183 -20.70 -22.27 -5.06
N LYS A 184 -19.80 -23.20 -4.80
CA LYS A 184 -19.51 -24.34 -5.67
C LYS A 184 -20.75 -25.25 -5.85
N SER A 185 -21.43 -25.60 -4.77
CA SER A 185 -22.64 -26.41 -4.85
C SER A 185 -23.76 -25.68 -5.62
N ALA A 186 -23.92 -24.38 -5.42
CA ALA A 186 -24.91 -23.60 -6.14
C ALA A 186 -24.58 -23.52 -7.64
N ASP A 187 -23.32 -23.32 -8.00
CA ASP A 187 -22.84 -23.31 -9.37
C ASP A 187 -23.09 -24.65 -10.07
N GLU A 188 -22.75 -25.77 -9.42
CA GLU A 188 -22.99 -27.12 -9.92
C GLU A 188 -24.49 -27.37 -10.15
N ALA A 189 -25.35 -27.00 -9.20
CA ALA A 189 -26.80 -27.17 -9.31
C ALA A 189 -27.39 -26.35 -10.49
N LEU A 190 -26.96 -25.09 -10.62
CA LEU A 190 -27.43 -24.21 -11.69
C LEU A 190 -26.88 -24.63 -13.06
N SER A 191 -25.61 -24.94 -13.17
CA SER A 191 -24.97 -25.41 -14.40
C SER A 191 -25.63 -26.68 -14.93
N ASN A 192 -25.93 -27.63 -14.06
CA ASN A 192 -26.60 -28.87 -14.40
C ASN A 192 -28.07 -28.61 -14.82
N HIS A 193 -28.80 -27.76 -14.11
CA HIS A 193 -30.20 -27.45 -14.40
C HIS A 193 -30.33 -26.71 -15.73
N LEU A 194 -29.45 -25.74 -16.00
CA LEU A 194 -29.45 -24.94 -17.22
C LEU A 194 -28.76 -25.65 -18.39
N ASN A 195 -28.06 -26.75 -18.14
CA ASN A 195 -27.16 -27.40 -19.10
C ASN A 195 -26.16 -26.41 -19.75
N LYS A 196 -25.63 -25.48 -18.93
CA LYS A 196 -24.70 -24.43 -19.33
C LYS A 196 -23.64 -24.26 -18.24
N LYS A 197 -22.37 -24.10 -18.64
CA LYS A 197 -21.27 -23.72 -17.69
C LYS A 197 -21.19 -22.21 -17.46
N ASP A 198 -21.49 -21.45 -18.51
CA ASP A 198 -21.54 -19.99 -18.44
C ASP A 198 -23.02 -19.56 -18.55
N TYR A 199 -23.58 -19.13 -17.45
CA TYR A 199 -24.97 -18.64 -17.36
C TYR A 199 -24.97 -17.20 -16.84
N THR A 200 -26.00 -16.45 -17.24
CA THR A 200 -26.17 -15.04 -16.89
C THR A 200 -27.12 -14.89 -15.69
N LYS A 201 -27.18 -13.67 -15.17
CA LYS A 201 -28.14 -13.28 -14.13
C LYS A 201 -29.60 -13.53 -14.62
N GLU A 202 -29.87 -13.22 -15.87
CA GLU A 202 -31.19 -13.43 -16.48
C GLU A 202 -31.54 -14.92 -16.60
N ASP A 203 -30.56 -15.77 -16.96
CA ASP A 203 -30.73 -17.22 -16.95
C ASP A 203 -31.17 -17.70 -15.56
N VAL A 204 -30.51 -17.27 -14.49
CA VAL A 204 -30.83 -17.66 -13.12
C VAL A 204 -32.17 -17.14 -12.67
N GLN A 205 -32.46 -15.88 -12.94
CA GLN A 205 -33.75 -15.24 -12.58
C GLN A 205 -34.95 -15.84 -13.33
N GLY A 206 -34.70 -16.42 -14.50
CA GLY A 206 -35.73 -17.10 -15.32
C GLY A 206 -36.09 -18.51 -14.83
N ILE A 207 -35.33 -19.11 -13.90
CA ILE A 207 -35.55 -20.47 -13.44
C ILE A 207 -36.86 -20.57 -12.65
N LYS A 208 -37.71 -21.53 -13.08
CA LYS A 208 -38.92 -21.97 -12.39
C LYS A 208 -38.79 -23.46 -12.15
N THR A 209 -38.72 -23.90 -10.90
CA THR A 209 -38.45 -25.30 -10.58
C THR A 209 -39.02 -25.65 -9.18
N ASP A 210 -39.41 -26.91 -9.01
CA ASP A 210 -39.79 -27.47 -7.72
C ASP A 210 -38.58 -28.21 -7.06
N ASN A 211 -37.44 -28.23 -7.76
CA ASN A 211 -36.20 -28.81 -7.18
C ASN A 211 -35.67 -27.89 -6.09
N GLN A 212 -35.62 -28.41 -4.86
CA GLN A 212 -35.22 -27.64 -3.69
C GLN A 212 -33.78 -27.15 -3.75
N GLU A 213 -32.85 -27.98 -4.26
CA GLU A 213 -31.44 -27.64 -4.38
C GLU A 213 -31.25 -26.47 -5.37
N VAL A 214 -31.88 -26.54 -6.54
CA VAL A 214 -31.83 -25.46 -7.53
C VAL A 214 -32.49 -24.18 -7.00
N THR A 215 -33.60 -24.32 -6.24
CA THR A 215 -34.26 -23.16 -5.61
C THR A 215 -33.33 -22.45 -4.62
N GLN A 216 -32.60 -23.21 -3.79
CA GLN A 216 -31.63 -22.65 -2.86
C GLN A 216 -30.47 -21.98 -3.59
N ALA A 217 -29.98 -22.58 -4.69
CA ALA A 217 -28.93 -22.00 -5.52
C ALA A 217 -29.39 -20.68 -6.17
N VAL A 218 -30.62 -20.62 -6.69
CA VAL A 218 -31.22 -19.37 -7.22
C VAL A 218 -31.30 -18.28 -6.15
N GLN A 219 -31.75 -18.64 -4.93
CA GLN A 219 -31.85 -17.69 -3.82
C GLN A 219 -30.46 -17.13 -3.45
N MET A 220 -29.45 -18.00 -3.37
CA MET A 220 -28.09 -17.62 -3.08
C MET A 220 -27.53 -16.67 -4.17
N MET A 221 -27.69 -17.00 -5.44
CA MET A 221 -27.22 -16.15 -6.53
C MET A 221 -27.92 -14.80 -6.55
N ASN A 222 -29.25 -14.77 -6.33
CA ASN A 222 -29.98 -13.50 -6.26
C ASN A 222 -29.51 -12.62 -5.08
N TYR A 223 -29.17 -13.23 -3.93
CA TYR A 223 -28.53 -12.51 -2.82
C TYR A 223 -27.19 -11.92 -3.22
N MET A 224 -26.35 -12.67 -3.92
CA MET A 224 -25.05 -12.19 -4.42
C MET A 224 -25.22 -11.04 -5.43
N TYR A 225 -26.14 -11.18 -6.37
CA TYR A 225 -26.47 -10.11 -7.35
C TYR A 225 -26.97 -8.83 -6.67
N SER A 226 -27.75 -8.95 -5.59
CA SER A 226 -28.23 -7.78 -4.83
C SER A 226 -27.13 -7.08 -4.03
N ASN A 227 -25.99 -7.76 -3.82
CA ASN A 227 -24.81 -7.22 -3.14
C ASN A 227 -23.70 -6.79 -4.12
N GLY A 228 -24.03 -6.62 -5.40
CA GLY A 228 -23.12 -6.01 -6.39
C GLY A 228 -22.20 -7.00 -7.11
N LEU A 229 -22.41 -8.30 -6.98
CA LEU A 229 -21.74 -9.30 -7.81
C LEU A 229 -22.57 -9.52 -9.08
N ASP A 230 -21.93 -9.45 -10.24
CA ASP A 230 -22.65 -9.56 -11.52
C ASP A 230 -22.68 -10.99 -12.08
N SER A 231 -21.78 -11.85 -11.62
CA SER A 231 -21.67 -13.23 -12.11
C SER A 231 -21.17 -14.20 -11.05
N ILE A 232 -21.29 -15.50 -11.32
CA ILE A 232 -20.68 -16.56 -10.50
C ILE A 232 -19.14 -16.47 -10.54
N LYS A 233 -18.56 -16.01 -11.67
CA LYS A 233 -17.12 -15.81 -11.79
C LYS A 233 -16.61 -14.72 -10.84
N ASP A 234 -17.37 -13.65 -10.67
CA ASP A 234 -17.04 -12.59 -9.73
C ASP A 234 -17.10 -13.12 -8.29
N ALA A 235 -18.09 -13.96 -7.98
CA ALA A 235 -18.18 -14.60 -6.68
C ALA A 235 -16.97 -15.51 -6.37
N TYR A 236 -16.53 -16.31 -7.34
CA TYR A 236 -15.30 -17.09 -7.19
C TYR A 236 -14.08 -16.20 -6.99
N LYS A 237 -13.91 -15.18 -7.81
CA LYS A 237 -12.79 -14.25 -7.72
C LYS A 237 -12.68 -13.59 -6.35
N GLU A 238 -13.82 -13.12 -5.81
CA GLU A 238 -13.87 -12.50 -4.49
C GLU A 238 -13.51 -13.48 -3.38
N ILE A 239 -14.10 -14.68 -3.40
CA ILE A 239 -13.87 -15.66 -2.34
C ILE A 239 -12.47 -16.29 -2.40
N GLU A 240 -11.95 -16.54 -3.60
CA GLU A 240 -10.59 -17.07 -3.80
C GLU A 240 -9.54 -16.05 -3.38
N GLY A 241 -9.72 -14.77 -3.72
CA GLY A 241 -8.83 -13.70 -3.26
C GLY A 241 -8.83 -13.54 -1.74
N ALA A 242 -10.00 -13.65 -1.11
CA ALA A 242 -10.09 -13.63 0.34
C ALA A 242 -9.43 -14.86 0.99
N LEU A 243 -9.62 -16.06 0.42
CA LEU A 243 -8.98 -17.29 0.89
C LEU A 243 -7.46 -17.26 0.70
N GLU A 244 -6.96 -16.71 -0.41
CA GLU A 244 -5.52 -16.50 -0.63
C GLU A 244 -4.94 -15.66 0.51
N SER A 245 -5.52 -14.50 0.78
CA SER A 245 -5.08 -13.61 1.87
C SER A 245 -5.13 -14.28 3.26
N ILE A 246 -6.17 -15.06 3.54
CA ILE A 246 -6.31 -15.80 4.79
C ILE A 246 -5.24 -16.91 4.89
N ASN A 247 -4.98 -17.61 3.79
CA ASN A 247 -3.98 -18.67 3.75
C ASN A 247 -2.55 -18.09 3.90
N ASP A 248 -2.24 -16.96 3.25
CA ASP A 248 -0.97 -16.27 3.43
C ASP A 248 -0.75 -15.88 4.90
N LYS A 249 -1.81 -15.37 5.54
CA LYS A 249 -1.77 -15.02 6.97
C LYS A 249 -1.47 -16.23 7.87
N LEU A 250 -2.11 -17.37 7.62
CA LEU A 250 -1.95 -18.57 8.42
C LEU A 250 -0.68 -19.36 8.09
N ASN A 251 -0.32 -19.46 6.80
CA ASN A 251 0.80 -20.29 6.33
C ASN A 251 2.17 -19.61 6.50
N TYR A 252 2.20 -18.27 6.51
CA TYR A 252 3.42 -17.49 6.62
C TYR A 252 3.44 -16.64 7.87
N HIS A 253 2.61 -15.61 7.94
CA HIS A 253 2.67 -14.59 8.98
C HIS A 253 2.46 -15.14 10.39
N LEU A 254 1.54 -16.11 10.57
CA LEU A 254 1.21 -16.75 11.83
C LEU A 254 1.79 -18.17 11.99
N ASN A 255 2.66 -18.58 11.06
CA ASN A 255 3.26 -19.90 11.11
C ASN A 255 4.54 -19.89 11.95
N LYS A 256 4.51 -20.51 13.12
CA LYS A 256 5.69 -20.63 14.01
C LYS A 256 6.83 -21.47 13.40
N ASP A 257 6.48 -22.38 12.49
CA ASP A 257 7.44 -23.27 11.83
C ASP A 257 7.96 -22.74 10.49
N PHE A 258 7.63 -21.48 10.15
CA PHE A 258 8.06 -20.87 8.90
C PHE A 258 9.58 -20.81 8.78
N LYS A 259 10.11 -21.24 7.63
CA LYS A 259 11.56 -21.33 7.33
C LYS A 259 11.93 -20.60 6.03
N GLY A 260 11.03 -19.76 5.52
CA GLY A 260 11.16 -19.13 4.20
C GLY A 260 11.95 -17.83 4.16
N ARG A 261 12.58 -17.39 5.27
CA ARG A 261 13.40 -16.17 5.28
C ARG A 261 14.70 -16.42 4.53
N ILE A 262 14.79 -15.91 3.31
CA ILE A 262 15.88 -16.16 2.37
C ILE A 262 16.54 -14.89 1.83
N ASN A 263 16.26 -13.75 2.43
CA ASN A 263 16.81 -12.46 2.02
C ASN A 263 18.29 -12.23 2.40
N GLY A 264 18.90 -13.17 3.13
CA GLY A 264 20.30 -13.13 3.53
C GLY A 264 20.60 -12.39 4.82
N ASP A 265 19.59 -11.87 5.51
CA ASP A 265 19.77 -11.24 6.82
C ASP A 265 19.76 -12.27 7.97
N ASN A 266 20.20 -11.79 9.14
CA ASN A 266 20.04 -12.51 10.39
C ASN A 266 19.18 -11.67 11.35
N PRO A 267 17.91 -12.05 11.62
CA PRO A 267 17.03 -11.26 12.49
C PRO A 267 17.48 -11.15 13.94
N ASP A 268 18.41 -12.01 14.38
CA ASP A 268 18.97 -12.01 15.72
C ASP A 268 20.30 -11.24 15.81
N ASP A 269 20.82 -10.74 14.68
CA ASP A 269 22.04 -9.95 14.60
C ASP A 269 21.78 -8.60 13.91
N MET A 270 21.56 -7.57 14.70
CA MET A 270 21.30 -6.20 14.21
C MET A 270 22.50 -5.57 13.48
N SER A 271 23.65 -6.22 13.45
CA SER A 271 24.81 -5.77 12.66
C SER A 271 24.76 -6.24 11.20
N THR A 272 23.88 -7.18 10.86
CA THR A 272 23.70 -7.67 9.49
C THR A 272 23.27 -6.54 8.57
N LYS A 273 24.01 -6.39 7.46
CA LYS A 273 23.81 -5.34 6.46
C LYS A 273 23.92 -5.94 5.06
N TYR A 274 23.56 -5.18 4.03
CA TYR A 274 23.76 -5.54 2.63
C TYR A 274 23.07 -6.85 2.22
N TYR A 275 21.88 -7.10 2.78
CA TYR A 275 21.01 -8.21 2.40
C TYR A 275 19.92 -7.71 1.44
N GLY A 276 19.23 -8.64 0.79
CA GLY A 276 18.23 -8.31 -0.23
C GLY A 276 18.80 -8.22 -1.63
N ASN A 277 18.15 -7.49 -2.53
CA ASN A 277 18.59 -7.31 -3.91
C ASN A 277 18.06 -6.00 -4.53
N GLY A 278 18.51 -5.68 -5.75
CA GLY A 278 18.13 -4.47 -6.49
C GLY A 278 16.75 -4.52 -7.18
N ASN A 279 15.95 -5.58 -7.02
CA ASN A 279 14.62 -5.66 -7.63
C ASN A 279 13.57 -4.91 -6.79
N VAL A 280 13.29 -3.68 -7.16
CA VAL A 280 12.36 -2.79 -6.45
C VAL A 280 10.90 -2.89 -6.92
N LYS A 281 10.61 -3.75 -7.90
CA LYS A 281 9.24 -3.93 -8.41
C LYS A 281 8.41 -4.81 -7.47
N PRO A 282 7.09 -4.57 -7.38
CA PRO A 282 6.21 -5.44 -6.61
C PRO A 282 6.17 -6.85 -7.22
N VAL A 283 6.12 -7.88 -6.38
CA VAL A 283 6.06 -9.28 -6.81
C VAL A 283 4.66 -9.64 -7.30
N LYS A 284 3.64 -9.19 -6.58
CA LYS A 284 2.23 -9.41 -6.94
C LYS A 284 1.62 -8.14 -7.56
N LYS A 285 0.83 -8.29 -8.63
CA LYS A 285 0.11 -7.16 -9.25
C LYS A 285 -0.88 -6.45 -8.29
N SER A 286 -1.34 -7.14 -7.25
CA SER A 286 -2.21 -6.57 -6.21
C SER A 286 -1.48 -5.61 -5.27
N GLU A 287 -0.16 -5.61 -5.28
CA GLU A 287 0.67 -4.72 -4.45
C GLU A 287 0.89 -3.38 -5.16
N SER A 288 -0.15 -2.60 -5.25
CA SER A 288 -0.15 -1.31 -5.94
C SER A 288 0.13 -0.12 -5.02
N HIS A 289 0.21 -0.32 -3.69
CA HIS A 289 0.29 0.77 -2.72
C HIS A 289 1.52 1.65 -2.94
N GLY A 290 2.72 1.09 -3.03
CA GLY A 290 3.95 1.86 -3.26
C GLY A 290 3.95 2.60 -4.60
N THR A 291 3.42 1.98 -5.67
CA THR A 291 3.24 2.64 -6.97
C THR A 291 2.27 3.82 -6.86
N HIS A 292 1.15 3.65 -6.14
CA HIS A 292 0.17 4.71 -5.93
C HIS A 292 0.76 5.87 -5.11
N VAL A 293 1.51 5.56 -4.05
CA VAL A 293 2.22 6.59 -3.26
C VAL A 293 3.22 7.35 -4.12
N ALA A 294 4.02 6.66 -4.95
CA ALA A 294 4.95 7.28 -5.87
C ALA A 294 4.23 8.18 -6.88
N GLY A 295 3.07 7.74 -7.40
CA GLY A 295 2.22 8.52 -8.29
C GLY A 295 1.73 9.81 -7.64
N ILE A 296 1.23 9.77 -6.41
CA ILE A 296 0.79 10.97 -5.68
C ILE A 296 1.94 11.97 -5.50
N ILE A 297 3.18 11.49 -5.38
CA ILE A 297 4.35 12.34 -5.18
C ILE A 297 4.82 12.97 -6.48
N ALA A 298 4.83 12.24 -7.59
CA ALA A 298 5.62 12.62 -8.76
C ALA A 298 5.04 12.22 -10.12
N ALA A 299 3.83 11.66 -10.24
CA ALA A 299 3.24 11.34 -11.54
C ALA A 299 3.01 12.60 -12.38
N GLU A 300 3.25 12.50 -13.70
CA GLU A 300 3.06 13.57 -14.69
C GLU A 300 1.80 13.34 -15.55
#